data_ce11773df37a7c7e74faf2cd4036e5f9
#
_entry.id   ce11773df37a7c7e74faf2cd4036e5f9
#
_cell.length_a   1.000
_cell.length_b   1.000
_cell.length_c   1.000
_cell.angle_alpha   90.00
_cell.angle_beta   90.00
_cell.angle_gamma   90.00
#
_symmetry.space_group_name_H-M   'P 1'
#
loop_
_entity.id
_entity.type
_entity.pdbx_description
1 polymer ?
#
loop_
_entity_poly.entity_id
_entity_poly.type
_entity_poly.pdbx_seq_one_letter_code
_entity_poly.pdbx_strand_id
1 'polypeptide(L)'
;MTRINRAIAQLERDQPIFYTGGHAGAELTVEAGRAMQTTWADYINVGMEHGTFDVAGLEAFMRGLSEAAGDTPAVLVELPSTGTSREAMAANTWQITQLLGRGVHGLLLCHAESRGAVEVFVDATRYSFRGGSRGNGSQGTAAAIWGLSPDDYMERADPWPLNPG
;
A
#
# COMPACT_ATOMS: atom_id res chain seq x y z
N MET A 1 10.18 -12.40 12.77
CA MET A 1 10.62 -11.38 11.80
C MET A 1 9.92 -10.08 12.14
N THR A 2 10.62 -8.96 12.21
CA THR A 2 9.97 -7.67 12.53
C THR A 2 9.08 -7.25 11.36
N ARG A 3 7.87 -6.78 11.66
CA ARG A 3 6.95 -6.25 10.65
C ARG A 3 7.51 -4.96 10.04
N ILE A 4 7.45 -4.86 8.72
CA ILE A 4 7.73 -3.59 8.01
C ILE A 4 6.51 -2.66 8.14
N ASN A 5 5.29 -3.21 8.10
CA ASN A 5 4.06 -2.43 8.24
C ASN A 5 3.77 -2.19 9.74
N ARG A 6 4.05 -0.97 10.21
CA ARG A 6 3.84 -0.53 11.59
C ARG A 6 2.37 -0.64 12.02
N ALA A 7 1.42 -0.32 11.15
CA ALA A 7 0.01 -0.42 11.47
C ALA A 7 -0.39 -1.88 11.76
N ILE A 8 0.04 -2.85 10.93
CA ILE A 8 -0.19 -4.28 11.19
C ILE A 8 0.48 -4.71 12.50
N ALA A 9 1.70 -4.23 12.77
CA ALA A 9 2.40 -4.57 14.02
C ALA A 9 1.65 -4.12 15.27
N GLN A 10 0.92 -3.01 15.22
CA GLN A 10 0.06 -2.56 16.31
C GLN A 10 -1.21 -3.40 16.43
N LEU A 11 -1.87 -3.70 15.31
CA LEU A 11 -3.06 -4.56 15.30
C LEU A 11 -2.77 -5.96 15.84
N GLU A 12 -1.61 -6.53 15.56
CA GLU A 12 -1.16 -7.82 16.11
C GLU A 12 -0.99 -7.82 17.65
N ARG A 13 -0.83 -6.63 18.22
CA ARG A 13 -0.75 -6.41 19.67
C ARG A 13 -2.08 -6.00 20.29
N ASP A 14 -3.17 -6.08 19.52
CA ASP A 14 -4.50 -5.61 19.94
C ASP A 14 -4.49 -4.11 20.32
N GLN A 15 -3.71 -3.31 19.60
CA GLN A 15 -3.64 -1.87 19.82
C GLN A 15 -4.37 -1.13 18.70
N PRO A 16 -5.01 0.02 19.03
CA PRO A 16 -5.56 0.90 18.00
C PRO A 16 -4.45 1.45 17.11
N ILE A 17 -4.79 1.76 15.87
CA ILE A 17 -3.91 2.42 14.91
C ILE A 17 -4.40 3.83 14.64
N PHE A 18 -3.45 4.76 14.49
CA PHE A 18 -3.71 6.16 14.23
C PHE A 18 -3.09 6.57 12.91
N TYR A 19 -3.74 7.46 12.18
CA TYR A 19 -3.22 7.93 10.91
C TYR A 19 -3.15 9.45 10.82
N THR A 20 -2.34 9.90 9.88
CA THR A 20 -2.28 11.28 9.39
C THR A 20 -2.41 11.27 7.86
N GLY A 21 -2.53 12.44 7.25
CA GLY A 21 -2.77 12.56 5.80
C GLY A 21 -4.22 12.90 5.51
N GLY A 22 -4.65 12.74 4.27
CA GLY A 22 -5.99 13.20 3.88
C GLY A 22 -6.54 12.52 2.64
N HIS A 23 -7.87 12.59 2.52
CA HIS A 23 -8.62 12.03 1.38
C HIS A 23 -8.42 12.83 0.09
N ALA A 24 -8.15 14.13 0.19
CA ALA A 24 -8.00 15.03 -0.95
C ALA A 24 -6.59 15.03 -1.57
N GLY A 25 -5.73 14.11 -1.15
CA GLY A 25 -4.35 14.00 -1.60
C GLY A 25 -3.34 14.48 -0.57
N ALA A 26 -2.08 14.39 -0.95
CA ALA A 26 -0.93 14.81 -0.16
C ALA A 26 0.10 15.45 -1.10
N GLU A 27 1.02 16.22 -0.54
CA GLU A 27 2.21 16.62 -1.28
C GLU A 27 3.11 15.38 -1.44
N LEU A 28 3.28 14.93 -2.69
CA LEU A 28 4.01 13.72 -3.01
C LEU A 28 5.39 14.05 -3.60
N THR A 29 6.29 14.48 -2.73
CA THR A 29 7.68 14.80 -3.05
C THR A 29 8.64 14.00 -2.15
N VAL A 30 9.91 13.94 -2.52
CA VAL A 30 10.96 13.33 -1.67
C VAL A 30 11.06 14.06 -0.34
N GLU A 31 10.99 15.38 -0.36
CA GLU A 31 11.06 16.25 0.81
C GLU A 31 9.89 16.01 1.78
N ALA A 32 8.68 15.89 1.23
CA ALA A 32 7.50 15.55 2.01
C ALA A 32 7.61 14.16 2.65
N GLY A 33 8.12 13.16 1.91
CA GLY A 33 8.41 11.83 2.44
C GLY A 33 9.42 11.87 3.60
N ARG A 34 10.50 12.62 3.47
CA ARG A 34 11.50 12.81 4.54
C ARG A 34 10.88 13.45 5.78
N ALA A 35 10.04 14.44 5.61
CA ALA A 35 9.38 15.13 6.73
C ALA A 35 8.46 14.19 7.52
N MET A 36 7.90 13.16 6.87
CA MET A 36 7.01 12.20 7.51
C MET A 36 7.71 11.03 8.21
N GLN A 37 9.02 10.88 8.10
CA GLN A 37 9.77 9.78 8.72
C GLN A 37 9.58 9.68 10.24
N THR A 38 9.39 10.82 10.91
CA THR A 38 9.28 10.92 12.38
C THR A 38 7.87 11.28 12.84
N THR A 39 6.85 11.11 11.98
CA THR A 39 5.47 11.40 12.38
C THR A 39 5.01 10.46 13.50
N TRP A 40 4.12 10.96 14.35
CA TRP A 40 3.52 10.21 15.45
C TRP A 40 2.57 9.09 14.99
N ALA A 41 2.05 9.19 13.76
CA ALA A 41 1.04 8.28 13.25
C ALA A 41 1.61 6.90 12.90
N ASP A 42 0.80 5.86 13.01
CA ASP A 42 1.16 4.50 12.63
C ASP A 42 1.12 4.31 11.12
N TYR A 43 0.27 5.08 10.44
CA TYR A 43 0.28 5.14 8.97
C TYR A 43 -0.08 6.52 8.42
N ILE A 44 0.34 6.73 7.19
CA ILE A 44 0.04 7.91 6.38
C ILE A 44 -1.01 7.51 5.35
N ASN A 45 -2.13 8.22 5.32
CA ASN A 45 -3.17 8.03 4.33
C ASN A 45 -2.92 8.97 3.13
N VAL A 46 -2.79 8.39 1.95
CA VAL A 46 -2.64 9.13 0.69
C VAL A 46 -3.92 8.97 -0.12
N GLY A 47 -4.75 10.01 -0.12
CA GLY A 47 -6.01 10.02 -0.85
C GLY A 47 -5.79 10.23 -2.35
N MET A 48 -6.09 9.22 -3.16
CA MET A 48 -6.14 9.32 -4.62
C MET A 48 -7.58 9.18 -5.17
N GLU A 49 -8.54 8.94 -4.29
CA GLU A 49 -9.96 8.94 -4.66
C GLU A 49 -10.44 10.36 -4.97
N HIS A 50 -10.18 11.32 -4.08
CA HIS A 50 -10.52 12.73 -4.25
C HIS A 50 -9.33 13.60 -4.66
N GLY A 51 -8.14 13.02 -4.71
CA GLY A 51 -6.91 13.67 -5.11
C GLY A 51 -6.45 13.27 -6.52
N THR A 52 -5.24 13.70 -6.86
CA THR A 52 -4.63 13.34 -8.13
C THR A 52 -4.09 11.91 -8.07
N PHE A 53 -4.32 11.12 -9.11
CA PHE A 53 -3.67 9.82 -9.28
C PHE A 53 -2.21 10.03 -9.76
N ASP A 54 -1.33 10.33 -8.81
CA ASP A 54 0.08 10.65 -9.05
C ASP A 54 1.01 9.52 -8.59
N VAL A 55 1.23 8.58 -9.47
CA VAL A 55 2.09 7.40 -9.20
C VAL A 55 3.57 7.79 -9.15
N ALA A 56 3.98 8.81 -9.91
CA ALA A 56 5.38 9.26 -9.93
C ALA A 56 5.72 10.02 -8.64
N GLY A 57 4.84 10.92 -8.22
CA GLY A 57 4.97 11.60 -6.94
C GLY A 57 4.95 10.62 -5.77
N LEU A 58 4.07 9.62 -5.81
CA LEU A 58 4.02 8.56 -4.78
C LEU A 58 5.37 7.83 -4.68
N GLU A 59 6.01 7.47 -5.79
CA GLU A 59 7.34 6.87 -5.77
C GLU A 59 8.37 7.80 -5.12
N ALA A 60 8.36 9.08 -5.46
CA ALA A 60 9.26 10.08 -4.87
C ALA A 60 9.06 10.19 -3.36
N PHE A 61 7.79 10.25 -2.92
CA PHE A 61 7.44 10.28 -1.50
C PHE A 61 7.91 9.02 -0.76
N MET A 62 7.66 7.84 -1.31
CA MET A 62 8.10 6.57 -0.72
C MET A 62 9.63 6.47 -0.63
N ARG A 63 10.37 6.97 -1.63
CA ARG A 63 11.84 7.05 -1.57
C ARG A 63 12.29 7.95 -0.43
N GLY A 64 11.72 9.15 -0.31
CA GLY A 64 12.03 10.06 0.78
C GLY A 64 11.73 9.44 2.16
N LEU A 65 10.60 8.77 2.30
CA LEU A 65 10.22 8.11 3.55
C LEU A 65 11.19 6.98 3.92
N SER A 66 11.65 6.21 2.95
CA SER A 66 12.54 5.04 3.15
C SER A 66 14.00 5.38 3.45
N GLU A 67 14.41 6.64 3.33
CA GLU A 67 15.79 7.06 3.67
C GLU A 67 16.09 6.98 5.17
N ALA A 68 15.08 6.94 6.03
CA ALA A 68 15.28 6.76 7.46
C ALA A 68 15.70 5.33 7.79
N ALA A 69 16.69 5.21 8.65
CA ALA A 69 16.98 3.92 9.28
C ALA A 69 16.03 3.72 10.45
N GLY A 70 15.15 2.74 10.36
CA GLY A 70 14.28 2.36 11.48
C GLY A 70 12.80 2.24 11.16
N ASP A 71 11.98 2.40 12.19
CA ASP A 71 10.53 2.20 12.16
C ASP A 71 9.83 3.44 11.60
N THR A 72 9.56 3.44 10.30
CA THR A 72 8.76 4.48 9.64
C THR A 72 7.28 4.12 9.63
N PRO A 73 6.37 5.12 9.52
CA PRO A 73 4.95 4.85 9.39
C PRO A 73 4.65 4.04 8.11
N ALA A 74 3.61 3.23 8.14
CA ALA A 74 3.11 2.62 6.92
C ALA A 74 2.49 3.67 5.99
N VAL A 75 2.39 3.37 4.71
CA VAL A 75 1.66 4.22 3.74
C VAL A 75 0.53 3.41 3.15
N LEU A 76 -0.69 3.92 3.29
CA LEU A 76 -1.91 3.40 2.69
C LEU A 76 -2.41 4.38 1.63
N VAL A 77 -2.87 3.85 0.50
CA VAL A 77 -3.41 4.66 -0.59
C VAL A 77 -4.88 4.35 -0.80
N GLU A 78 -5.71 5.39 -0.78
CA GLU A 78 -7.11 5.29 -1.19
C GLU A 78 -7.20 5.22 -2.70
N LEU A 79 -7.80 4.14 -3.20
CA LEU A 79 -7.93 3.91 -4.64
C LEU A 79 -8.96 4.84 -5.27
N PRO A 80 -8.69 5.40 -6.45
CA PRO A 80 -9.70 6.12 -7.23
C PRO A 80 -10.76 5.19 -7.82
N SER A 81 -10.49 3.90 -7.95
CA SER A 81 -11.47 2.90 -8.37
C SER A 81 -12.40 2.52 -7.22
N THR A 82 -13.66 2.29 -7.54
CA THR A 82 -14.69 1.98 -6.57
C THR A 82 -15.04 0.50 -6.51
N GLY A 83 -15.38 0.02 -5.33
CA GLY A 83 -15.82 -1.35 -5.07
C GLY A 83 -17.30 -1.60 -5.36
N THR A 84 -17.91 -0.86 -6.29
CA THR A 84 -19.35 -0.92 -6.58
C THR A 84 -19.77 -2.20 -7.30
N SER A 85 -18.93 -2.76 -8.18
CA SER A 85 -19.19 -4.03 -8.86
C SER A 85 -17.92 -4.80 -9.16
N ARG A 86 -18.05 -6.11 -9.37
CA ARG A 86 -16.96 -6.99 -9.81
C ARG A 86 -16.30 -6.49 -11.09
N GLU A 87 -17.11 -6.08 -12.07
CA GLU A 87 -16.67 -5.65 -13.38
C GLU A 87 -15.92 -4.31 -13.30
N ALA A 88 -16.42 -3.36 -12.51
CA ALA A 88 -15.77 -2.10 -12.29
C ALA A 88 -14.38 -2.29 -11.63
N MET A 89 -14.29 -3.15 -10.62
CA MET A 89 -13.03 -3.44 -9.96
C MET A 89 -12.07 -4.19 -10.89
N ALA A 90 -12.54 -5.19 -11.64
CA ALA A 90 -11.73 -5.97 -12.57
C ALA A 90 -11.09 -5.09 -13.67
N ALA A 91 -11.84 -4.11 -14.20
CA ALA A 91 -11.33 -3.16 -15.19
C ALA A 91 -10.24 -2.22 -14.64
N ASN A 92 -10.12 -2.10 -13.32
CA ASN A 92 -9.23 -1.14 -12.66
C ASN A 92 -8.09 -1.80 -11.84
N THR A 93 -7.89 -3.11 -11.92
CA THR A 93 -6.82 -3.82 -11.18
C THR A 93 -5.40 -3.33 -11.52
N TRP A 94 -5.21 -2.74 -12.69
CA TRP A 94 -3.95 -2.12 -13.09
C TRP A 94 -3.48 -1.02 -12.11
N GLN A 95 -4.41 -0.30 -11.48
CA GLN A 95 -4.10 0.71 -10.47
C GLN A 95 -3.45 0.06 -9.24
N ILE A 96 -3.94 -1.09 -8.81
CA ILE A 96 -3.36 -1.88 -7.71
C ILE A 96 -1.90 -2.20 -8.02
N THR A 97 -1.63 -2.72 -9.22
CA THR A 97 -0.27 -3.07 -9.66
C THR A 97 0.65 -1.85 -9.65
N GLN A 98 0.17 -0.70 -10.15
CA GLN A 98 0.96 0.53 -10.18
C GLN A 98 1.30 1.03 -8.78
N LEU A 99 0.34 1.05 -7.87
CA LEU A 99 0.54 1.56 -6.51
C LEU A 99 1.42 0.64 -5.67
N LEU A 100 1.13 -0.67 -5.66
CA LEU A 100 1.95 -1.63 -4.93
C LEU A 100 3.39 -1.70 -5.46
N GLY A 101 3.57 -1.47 -6.77
CA GLY A 101 4.89 -1.35 -7.39
C GLY A 101 5.71 -0.14 -6.91
N ARG A 102 5.10 0.82 -6.19
CA ARG A 102 5.78 1.96 -5.55
C ARG A 102 6.14 1.71 -4.09
N GLY A 103 5.94 0.49 -3.60
CA GLY A 103 6.36 0.10 -2.26
C GLY A 103 5.44 0.55 -1.13
N VAL A 104 4.20 0.95 -1.44
CA VAL A 104 3.20 1.25 -0.40
C VAL A 104 2.86 0.00 0.41
N HIS A 105 2.42 0.18 1.63
CA HIS A 105 2.20 -0.88 2.60
C HIS A 105 0.76 -1.41 2.62
N GLY A 106 -0.16 -0.66 2.02
CA GLY A 106 -1.56 -1.05 1.96
C GLY A 106 -2.37 -0.21 0.99
N LEU A 107 -3.54 -0.72 0.65
CA LEU A 107 -4.52 -0.06 -0.20
C LEU A 107 -5.87 -0.06 0.49
N LEU A 108 -6.64 0.99 0.25
CA LEU A 108 -8.01 1.14 0.74
C LEU A 108 -8.96 1.17 -0.45
N LEU A 109 -9.87 0.22 -0.51
CA LEU A 109 -10.91 0.17 -1.52
C LEU A 109 -12.10 1.02 -1.09
N CYS A 110 -12.30 2.15 -1.78
CA CYS A 110 -13.42 3.03 -1.54
C CYS A 110 -14.73 2.44 -2.09
N HIS A 111 -15.85 2.80 -1.47
CA HIS A 111 -17.19 2.34 -1.88
C HIS A 111 -17.29 0.82 -2.08
N ALA A 112 -16.86 0.05 -1.07
CA ALA A 112 -16.90 -1.42 -1.12
C ALA A 112 -18.35 -1.93 -0.93
N GLU A 113 -19.16 -1.84 -1.97
CA GLU A 113 -20.60 -2.16 -1.97
C GLU A 113 -20.89 -3.58 -2.48
N SER A 114 -19.93 -4.21 -3.16
CA SER A 114 -20.09 -5.51 -3.77
C SER A 114 -19.05 -6.51 -3.27
N ARG A 115 -19.53 -7.65 -2.74
CA ARG A 115 -18.64 -8.76 -2.39
C ARG A 115 -17.73 -9.17 -3.56
N GLY A 116 -18.27 -9.21 -4.78
CA GLY A 116 -17.50 -9.54 -5.97
C GLY A 116 -16.38 -8.56 -6.27
N ALA A 117 -16.57 -7.26 -5.97
CA ALA A 117 -15.51 -6.26 -6.08
C ALA A 117 -14.41 -6.48 -5.04
N VAL A 118 -14.79 -6.77 -3.80
CA VAL A 118 -13.81 -7.07 -2.72
C VAL A 118 -12.99 -8.32 -3.05
N GLU A 119 -13.63 -9.38 -3.58
CA GLU A 119 -12.92 -10.58 -4.02
C GLU A 119 -11.88 -10.27 -5.11
N VAL A 120 -12.23 -9.48 -6.12
CA VAL A 120 -11.28 -9.05 -7.17
C VAL A 120 -10.16 -8.19 -6.60
N PHE A 121 -10.49 -7.26 -5.71
CA PHE A 121 -9.50 -6.41 -5.04
C PHE A 121 -8.48 -7.25 -4.26
N VAL A 122 -8.94 -8.17 -3.42
CA VAL A 122 -8.08 -9.06 -2.64
C VAL A 122 -7.23 -9.93 -3.55
N ASP A 123 -7.82 -10.55 -4.57
CA ASP A 123 -7.13 -11.38 -5.54
C ASP A 123 -6.00 -10.62 -6.25
N ALA A 124 -6.26 -9.39 -6.69
CA ALA A 124 -5.28 -8.55 -7.38
C ALA A 124 -4.15 -8.02 -6.48
N THR A 125 -4.35 -7.98 -5.15
CA THR A 125 -3.31 -7.60 -4.20
C THR A 125 -2.38 -8.77 -3.84
N ARG A 126 -2.83 -10.01 -4.01
CA ARG A 126 -2.12 -11.23 -3.62
C ARG A 126 -1.27 -11.78 -4.75
N TYR A 127 -0.06 -12.19 -4.43
CA TYR A 127 0.77 -12.91 -5.38
C TYR A 127 0.18 -14.27 -5.76
N SER A 128 0.50 -14.73 -6.96
CA SER A 128 0.01 -16.02 -7.47
C SER A 128 0.45 -17.22 -6.60
N PHE A 129 1.64 -17.17 -6.00
CA PHE A 129 2.11 -18.19 -5.06
C PHE A 129 1.39 -18.18 -3.69
N ARG A 130 0.58 -17.14 -3.44
CA ARG A 130 -0.34 -17.02 -2.28
C ARG A 130 -1.82 -17.19 -2.68
N GLY A 131 -2.08 -17.63 -3.90
CA GLY A 131 -3.44 -17.87 -4.38
C GLY A 131 -4.15 -16.68 -5.00
N GLY A 132 -3.45 -15.58 -5.26
CA GLY A 132 -3.97 -14.41 -5.94
C GLY A 132 -3.59 -14.35 -7.42
N SER A 133 -3.83 -13.19 -8.04
CA SER A 133 -3.52 -12.93 -9.45
C SER A 133 -2.42 -11.89 -9.67
N ARG A 134 -1.88 -11.29 -8.59
CA ARG A 134 -0.79 -10.31 -8.68
C ARG A 134 0.44 -10.95 -9.34
N GLY A 135 0.88 -10.34 -10.45
CA GLY A 135 2.15 -10.67 -11.09
C GLY A 135 3.35 -10.02 -10.40
N ASN A 136 4.54 -10.37 -10.87
CA ASN A 136 5.81 -9.87 -10.35
C ASN A 136 6.32 -8.59 -11.05
N GLY A 137 5.49 -7.90 -11.82
CA GLY A 137 5.83 -6.63 -12.45
C GLY A 137 6.03 -5.51 -11.43
N SER A 138 6.98 -4.62 -11.69
CA SER A 138 7.30 -3.42 -10.87
C SER A 138 7.83 -3.68 -9.45
N GLN A 139 7.96 -4.92 -9.00
CA GLN A 139 8.43 -5.23 -7.65
C GLN A 139 9.89 -4.82 -7.40
N GLY A 140 10.71 -4.70 -8.42
CA GLY A 140 12.09 -4.22 -8.27
C GLY A 140 12.17 -2.80 -7.70
N THR A 141 11.26 -1.89 -8.09
CA THR A 141 11.17 -0.55 -7.52
C THR A 141 10.71 -0.62 -6.06
N ALA A 142 9.65 -1.36 -5.78
CA ALA A 142 9.13 -1.53 -4.42
C ALA A 142 10.16 -2.19 -3.49
N ALA A 143 10.87 -3.21 -3.97
CA ALA A 143 11.93 -3.88 -3.23
C ALA A 143 13.08 -2.92 -2.87
N ALA A 144 13.51 -2.10 -3.83
CA ALA A 144 14.55 -1.09 -3.59
C ALA A 144 14.14 -0.06 -2.52
N ILE A 145 12.87 0.38 -2.53
CA ILE A 145 12.31 1.27 -1.51
C ILE A 145 12.34 0.61 -0.12
N TRP A 146 12.05 -0.69 -0.04
CA TRP A 146 12.08 -1.43 1.22
C TRP A 146 13.49 -1.90 1.62
N GLY A 147 14.51 -1.65 0.79
CA GLY A 147 15.87 -2.11 1.04
C GLY A 147 16.04 -3.62 0.95
N LEU A 148 15.27 -4.29 0.09
CA LEU A 148 15.20 -5.74 -0.05
C LEU A 148 15.56 -6.19 -1.47
N SER A 149 15.89 -7.48 -1.62
CA SER A 149 15.88 -8.12 -2.94
C SER A 149 14.43 -8.27 -3.43
N PRO A 150 14.20 -8.40 -4.75
CA PRO A 150 12.84 -8.63 -5.26
C PRO A 150 12.15 -9.87 -4.67
N ASP A 151 12.89 -10.95 -4.44
CA ASP A 151 12.35 -12.19 -3.87
C ASP A 151 12.00 -12.01 -2.39
N ASP A 152 12.87 -11.39 -1.60
CA ASP A 152 12.60 -11.08 -0.20
C ASP A 152 11.43 -10.10 -0.06
N TYR A 153 11.31 -9.14 -0.99
CA TYR A 153 10.17 -8.23 -1.01
C TYR A 153 8.85 -8.98 -1.20
N MET A 154 8.77 -9.87 -2.19
CA MET A 154 7.55 -10.65 -2.45
C MET A 154 7.11 -11.46 -1.23
N GLU A 155 8.05 -12.15 -0.57
CA GLU A 155 7.77 -12.93 0.63
C GLU A 155 7.31 -12.06 1.81
N ARG A 156 7.84 -10.85 1.94
CA ARG A 156 7.49 -9.93 3.03
C ARG A 156 6.25 -9.10 2.76
N ALA A 157 5.97 -8.79 1.52
CA ALA A 157 4.81 -7.99 1.13
C ALA A 157 3.50 -8.78 1.22
N ASP A 158 3.54 -10.10 1.12
CA ASP A 158 2.37 -10.97 1.19
C ASP A 158 2.61 -12.19 2.10
N PRO A 159 2.88 -11.97 3.40
CA PRO A 159 3.14 -13.06 4.32
C PRO A 159 1.87 -13.82 4.68
N TRP A 160 1.93 -15.14 4.65
CA TRP A 160 0.90 -16.01 5.19
C TRP A 160 1.18 -16.31 6.67
N PRO A 161 0.21 -16.39 7.59
CA PRO A 161 -1.26 -16.34 7.40
C PRO A 161 -1.89 -14.95 7.62
N LEU A 162 -1.14 -13.90 7.58
CA LEU A 162 -1.50 -12.58 8.08
C LEU A 162 -2.38 -11.76 7.15
N ASN A 163 -2.86 -12.36 6.16
CA ASN A 163 -3.91 -11.81 5.39
C ASN A 163 -5.02 -12.85 5.26
N PRO A 164 -5.80 -13.05 6.30
CA PRO A 164 -7.06 -13.77 6.14
C PRO A 164 -7.91 -12.91 5.24
N GLY A 165 -8.09 -13.26 4.02
CA GLY A 165 -8.91 -12.53 3.05
C GLY A 165 -9.89 -11.55 3.57
#